data_83124a92e20c49ef180842bc394dc6c6
#
_entry.id   83124a92e20c49ef180842bc394dc6c6
#
_cell.length_a   1.000
_cell.length_b   1.000
_cell.length_c   1.000
_cell.angle_alpha   90.00
_cell.angle_beta   90.00
_cell.angle_gamma   90.00
#
_symmetry.space_group_name_H-M   'P 1'
#
loop_
_entity.id
_entity.type
_entity.pdbx_description
1 polymer ?
#
loop_
_entity_poly.entity_id
_entity_poly.type
_entity_poly.pdbx_seq_one_letter_code
_entity_poly.pdbx_strand_id
1 'polypeptide(L)'
;VTMEVKNIDMLVLDNSRSYYSRELISHFENSPWFNSVTLVDTPQQLKEKIDIQQASIVLEIPGDFAAAIKNKTGTAVQLITDGRQTNSAAIIGGYVTQIIQGYAQSLAGTDPKVEIVTRNWFNINLDYKYYSLVSLMALISMVIALLLTSLSIAREKEVGTFDQLIVSPLSSTEILIGKAVPAQLLAWLLTMVMLAISVWFFDFPLAGSLFVFLAADFVALLALVGVGLFISSLCRTQQQAILGVFTFQMPAVLLSGFISPIDNMPVLLQYLTYLNPLRFFLVIAKGVLLKDMAMPYVLLNLIPLALIAALTLSIAGWTFKSKLE
;
A
#
# COMPACT_ATOMS: atom_id res chain seq x y z
N VAL A 1 14.19 -10.93 4.81
CA VAL A 1 12.88 -10.73 4.19
C VAL A 1 12.72 -11.81 3.15
N THR A 2 11.94 -12.84 3.44
CA THR A 2 11.61 -13.89 2.47
C THR A 2 10.51 -13.37 1.54
N MET A 3 10.61 -13.65 0.24
CA MET A 3 9.55 -13.37 -0.72
C MET A 3 8.36 -14.35 -0.63
N GLU A 4 8.38 -15.23 0.37
CA GLU A 4 7.26 -16.13 0.64
C GLU A 4 6.08 -15.33 1.20
N VAL A 5 4.91 -15.47 0.61
CA VAL A 5 3.66 -14.93 1.16
C VAL A 5 3.10 -15.96 2.13
N LYS A 6 2.91 -15.57 3.40
CA LYS A 6 2.31 -16.39 4.46
C LYS A 6 1.08 -15.67 5.02
N ASN A 7 0.27 -16.40 5.79
CA ASN A 7 -0.95 -15.84 6.40
C ASN A 7 -1.95 -15.30 5.36
N ILE A 8 -2.19 -16.06 4.29
CA ILE A 8 -3.12 -15.69 3.23
C ILE A 8 -4.55 -15.93 3.72
N ASP A 9 -5.37 -14.89 3.70
CA ASP A 9 -6.81 -15.01 3.93
C ASP A 9 -7.52 -15.22 2.59
N MET A 10 -8.28 -16.32 2.50
CA MET A 10 -8.94 -16.78 1.28
C MET A 10 -10.45 -16.82 1.48
N LEU A 11 -11.18 -16.35 0.48
CA LEU A 11 -12.62 -16.56 0.37
C LEU A 11 -12.91 -17.66 -0.62
N VAL A 12 -13.91 -18.48 -0.32
CA VAL A 12 -14.37 -19.54 -1.23
C VAL A 12 -15.85 -19.40 -1.48
N LEU A 13 -16.21 -19.28 -2.76
CA LEU A 13 -17.59 -19.37 -3.23
C LEU A 13 -17.81 -20.77 -3.80
N ASP A 14 -18.38 -21.66 -3.01
CA ASP A 14 -18.67 -23.05 -3.41
C ASP A 14 -20.09 -23.17 -3.94
N ASN A 15 -20.25 -23.08 -5.27
CA ASN A 15 -21.52 -23.30 -5.94
C ASN A 15 -21.86 -24.80 -6.10
N SER A 16 -20.89 -25.71 -5.96
CA SER A 16 -21.08 -27.16 -6.08
C SER A 16 -21.64 -27.81 -4.82
N ARG A 17 -21.24 -27.32 -3.63
CA ARG A 17 -21.61 -27.87 -2.30
C ARG A 17 -21.50 -29.39 -2.20
N SER A 18 -20.52 -29.97 -2.90
CA SER A 18 -20.33 -31.41 -3.07
C SER A 18 -19.27 -31.97 -2.12
N TYR A 19 -19.13 -33.32 -2.10
CA TYR A 19 -18.02 -33.97 -1.42
C TYR A 19 -16.67 -33.52 -2.01
N TYR A 20 -16.55 -33.47 -3.34
CA TYR A 20 -15.32 -33.10 -4.03
C TYR A 20 -14.91 -31.65 -3.80
N SER A 21 -15.87 -30.72 -3.74
CA SER A 21 -15.55 -29.32 -3.43
C SER A 21 -15.07 -29.14 -2.00
N ARG A 22 -15.67 -29.84 -1.03
CA ARG A 22 -15.25 -29.81 0.37
C ARG A 22 -13.86 -30.42 0.57
N GLU A 23 -13.56 -31.49 -0.17
CA GLU A 23 -12.23 -32.12 -0.15
C GLU A 23 -11.17 -31.15 -0.70
N LEU A 24 -11.44 -30.48 -1.81
CA LEU A 24 -10.56 -29.44 -2.35
C LEU A 24 -10.35 -28.30 -1.34
N ILE A 25 -11.41 -27.81 -0.69
CA ILE A 25 -11.33 -26.76 0.32
C ILE A 25 -10.46 -27.22 1.50
N SER A 26 -10.58 -28.45 1.96
CA SER A 26 -9.75 -28.98 3.05
C SER A 26 -8.25 -29.01 2.73
N HIS A 27 -7.87 -29.16 1.45
CA HIS A 27 -6.46 -29.03 1.05
C HIS A 27 -5.92 -27.62 1.23
N PHE A 28 -6.74 -26.59 1.07
CA PHE A 28 -6.36 -25.20 1.36
C PHE A 28 -6.30 -24.95 2.86
N GLU A 29 -7.27 -25.42 3.65
CA GLU A 29 -7.29 -25.28 5.11
C GLU A 29 -6.09 -25.93 5.79
N ASN A 30 -5.62 -27.05 5.26
CA ASN A 30 -4.47 -27.79 5.79
C ASN A 30 -3.13 -27.28 5.23
N SER A 31 -3.11 -26.27 4.39
CA SER A 31 -1.89 -25.73 3.79
C SER A 31 -1.23 -24.71 4.71
N PRO A 32 0.11 -24.74 4.87
CA PRO A 32 0.83 -23.81 5.72
C PRO A 32 0.86 -22.36 5.22
N TRP A 33 0.38 -22.11 4.01
CA TRP A 33 0.37 -20.77 3.41
C TRP A 33 -0.89 -19.98 3.74
N PHE A 34 -2.02 -20.68 4.03
CA PHE A 34 -3.31 -20.07 4.30
C PHE A 34 -3.58 -19.97 5.80
N ASN A 35 -3.97 -18.78 6.25
CA ASN A 35 -4.34 -18.51 7.65
C ASN A 35 -5.81 -18.77 7.90
N SER A 36 -6.65 -18.33 6.97
CA SER A 36 -8.10 -18.53 7.05
C SER A 36 -8.70 -18.83 5.67
N VAL A 37 -9.63 -19.79 5.64
CA VAL A 37 -10.45 -20.10 4.46
C VAL A 37 -11.90 -19.87 4.86
N THR A 38 -12.51 -18.80 4.33
CA THR A 38 -13.87 -18.40 4.70
C THR A 38 -14.83 -18.65 3.57
N LEU A 39 -15.87 -19.45 3.81
CA LEU A 39 -16.95 -19.68 2.85
C LEU A 39 -17.85 -18.44 2.74
N VAL A 40 -18.23 -18.08 1.53
CA VAL A 40 -19.19 -17.03 1.21
C VAL A 40 -20.31 -17.59 0.34
N ASP A 41 -21.53 -17.14 0.58
CA ASP A 41 -22.71 -17.68 -0.11
C ASP A 41 -23.13 -16.87 -1.33
N THR A 42 -22.69 -15.59 -1.43
CA THR A 42 -23.13 -14.70 -2.49
C THR A 42 -21.98 -13.92 -3.12
N PRO A 43 -22.05 -13.66 -4.45
CA PRO A 43 -21.05 -12.83 -5.14
C PRO A 43 -20.97 -11.39 -4.61
N GLN A 44 -22.05 -10.88 -4.00
CA GLN A 44 -22.07 -9.53 -3.41
C GLN A 44 -21.22 -9.45 -2.14
N GLN A 45 -21.36 -10.43 -1.23
CA GLN A 45 -20.52 -10.55 -0.03
C GLN A 45 -19.04 -10.70 -0.41
N LEU A 46 -18.77 -11.43 -1.49
CA LEU A 46 -17.43 -11.62 -2.01
C LEU A 46 -16.81 -10.28 -2.44
N LYS A 47 -17.55 -9.49 -3.23
CA LYS A 47 -17.10 -8.17 -3.68
C LYS A 47 -16.84 -7.24 -2.50
N GLU A 48 -17.76 -7.17 -1.54
CA GLU A 48 -17.63 -6.32 -0.36
C GLU A 48 -16.38 -6.67 0.46
N LYS A 49 -16.14 -7.96 0.74
CA LYS A 49 -14.98 -8.43 1.52
C LYS A 49 -13.65 -8.19 0.81
N ILE A 50 -13.58 -8.31 -0.52
CA ILE A 50 -12.38 -7.95 -1.29
C ILE A 50 -12.17 -6.44 -1.25
N ASP A 51 -13.24 -5.66 -1.33
CA ASP A 51 -13.18 -4.21 -1.33
C ASP A 51 -12.59 -3.65 -0.02
N ILE A 52 -12.94 -4.26 1.11
CA ILE A 52 -12.39 -3.91 2.44
C ILE A 52 -11.07 -4.59 2.77
N GLN A 53 -10.45 -5.30 1.81
CA GLN A 53 -9.19 -6.02 1.97
C GLN A 53 -9.20 -7.12 3.04
N GLN A 54 -10.35 -7.72 3.34
CA GLN A 54 -10.44 -8.85 4.26
C GLN A 54 -9.89 -10.16 3.67
N ALA A 55 -9.71 -10.23 2.34
CA ALA A 55 -9.06 -11.35 1.70
C ALA A 55 -8.30 -10.92 0.45
N SER A 56 -7.18 -11.57 0.20
CA SER A 56 -6.31 -11.30 -0.96
C SER A 56 -6.69 -12.13 -2.18
N ILE A 57 -7.49 -13.19 -1.98
CA ILE A 57 -7.77 -14.19 -2.99
C ILE A 57 -9.15 -14.81 -2.80
N VAL A 58 -9.78 -15.16 -3.91
CA VAL A 58 -11.06 -15.87 -3.95
C VAL A 58 -10.95 -17.09 -4.86
N LEU A 59 -11.47 -18.20 -4.41
CA LEU A 59 -11.69 -19.38 -5.22
C LEU A 59 -13.19 -19.56 -5.47
N GLU A 60 -13.59 -19.57 -6.73
CA GLU A 60 -14.95 -19.90 -7.13
C GLU A 60 -14.99 -21.31 -7.72
N ILE A 61 -15.77 -22.18 -7.10
CA ILE A 61 -15.98 -23.56 -7.53
C ILE A 61 -17.34 -23.64 -8.24
N PRO A 62 -17.38 -24.01 -9.51
CA PRO A 62 -18.63 -24.04 -10.28
C PRO A 62 -19.57 -25.14 -9.80
N GLY A 63 -20.88 -24.97 -10.07
CA GLY A 63 -21.90 -25.90 -9.62
C GLY A 63 -21.83 -27.31 -10.25
N ASP A 64 -21.26 -27.41 -11.44
CA ASP A 64 -21.06 -28.66 -12.17
C ASP A 64 -19.77 -29.43 -11.81
N PHE A 65 -18.98 -28.88 -10.85
CA PHE A 65 -17.67 -29.42 -10.46
C PHE A 65 -17.70 -30.94 -10.15
N ALA A 66 -18.67 -31.38 -9.34
CA ALA A 66 -18.80 -32.78 -8.99
C ALA A 66 -19.19 -33.68 -10.20
N ALA A 67 -20.07 -33.20 -11.07
CA ALA A 67 -20.49 -33.90 -12.24
C ALA A 67 -19.33 -34.04 -13.24
N ALA A 68 -18.57 -32.99 -13.44
CA ALA A 68 -17.43 -32.99 -14.35
C ALA A 68 -16.30 -33.93 -13.87
N ILE A 69 -16.03 -33.98 -12.56
CA ILE A 69 -15.08 -34.97 -12.01
C ILE A 69 -15.55 -36.40 -12.21
N LYS A 70 -16.82 -36.69 -11.89
CA LYS A 70 -17.39 -38.04 -12.05
C LYS A 70 -17.38 -38.51 -13.52
N ASN A 71 -17.71 -37.60 -14.42
CA ASN A 71 -17.80 -37.89 -15.86
C ASN A 71 -16.44 -37.80 -16.58
N LYS A 72 -15.36 -37.42 -15.89
CA LYS A 72 -14.02 -37.19 -16.44
C LYS A 72 -13.99 -36.22 -17.63
N THR A 73 -14.90 -35.26 -17.65
CA THR A 73 -15.00 -34.25 -18.72
C THR A 73 -14.06 -33.06 -18.56
N GLY A 74 -13.35 -32.99 -17.40
CA GLY A 74 -12.58 -31.83 -17.04
C GLY A 74 -13.46 -30.71 -16.46
N THR A 75 -12.93 -29.92 -15.58
CA THR A 75 -13.62 -28.76 -14.95
C THR A 75 -12.65 -27.62 -14.74
N ALA A 76 -13.17 -26.40 -14.66
CA ALA A 76 -12.37 -25.22 -14.40
C ALA A 76 -12.80 -24.60 -13.07
N VAL A 77 -11.85 -24.27 -12.20
CA VAL A 77 -12.07 -23.45 -11.01
C VAL A 77 -11.58 -22.05 -11.31
N GLN A 78 -12.37 -21.06 -10.91
CA GLN A 78 -12.00 -19.66 -11.10
C GLN A 78 -11.22 -19.16 -9.90
N LEU A 79 -10.03 -18.63 -10.16
CA LEU A 79 -9.20 -17.96 -9.18
C LEU A 79 -9.28 -16.45 -9.40
N ILE A 80 -9.78 -15.71 -8.42
CA ILE A 80 -9.83 -14.25 -8.46
C ILE A 80 -8.80 -13.73 -7.47
N THR A 81 -7.86 -12.94 -7.95
CA THR A 81 -6.80 -12.34 -7.13
C THR A 81 -6.93 -10.82 -7.09
N ASP A 82 -6.51 -10.21 -5.98
CA ASP A 82 -6.40 -8.76 -5.87
C ASP A 82 -5.14 -8.27 -6.60
N GLY A 83 -5.31 -7.77 -7.81
CA GLY A 83 -4.23 -7.28 -8.66
C GLY A 83 -3.53 -6.01 -8.14
N ARG A 84 -3.97 -5.43 -7.02
CA ARG A 84 -3.30 -4.28 -6.38
C ARG A 84 -1.94 -4.66 -5.78
N GLN A 85 -1.79 -5.93 -5.37
CA GLN A 85 -0.52 -6.48 -4.86
C GLN A 85 0.04 -7.50 -5.88
N THR A 86 0.46 -7.02 -7.03
CA THR A 86 0.84 -7.85 -8.18
C THR A 86 1.84 -8.96 -7.84
N ASN A 87 2.88 -8.66 -7.04
CA ASN A 87 3.85 -9.67 -6.61
C ASN A 87 3.22 -10.76 -5.74
N SER A 88 2.42 -10.35 -4.74
CA SER A 88 1.72 -11.29 -3.86
C SER A 88 0.72 -12.13 -4.64
N ALA A 89 -0.05 -11.52 -5.54
CA ALA A 89 -1.03 -12.20 -6.38
C ALA A 89 -0.39 -13.28 -7.26
N ALA A 90 0.76 -13.00 -7.87
CA ALA A 90 1.49 -13.96 -8.69
C ALA A 90 2.03 -15.15 -7.87
N ILE A 91 2.59 -14.88 -6.68
CA ILE A 91 3.11 -15.93 -5.77
C ILE A 91 1.96 -16.79 -5.25
N ILE A 92 0.86 -16.16 -4.80
CA ILE A 92 -0.33 -16.87 -4.30
C ILE A 92 -0.95 -17.72 -5.42
N GLY A 93 -1.02 -17.19 -6.66
CA GLY A 93 -1.47 -17.95 -7.82
C GLY A 93 -0.65 -19.23 -8.04
N GLY A 94 0.66 -19.16 -7.82
CA GLY A 94 1.56 -20.32 -7.83
C GLY A 94 1.20 -21.37 -6.77
N TYR A 95 0.95 -20.94 -5.52
CA TYR A 95 0.55 -21.86 -4.42
C TYR A 95 -0.79 -22.52 -4.69
N VAL A 96 -1.78 -21.75 -5.14
CA VAL A 96 -3.10 -22.29 -5.51
C VAL A 96 -2.99 -23.30 -6.63
N THR A 97 -2.19 -23.00 -7.66
CA THR A 97 -1.93 -23.91 -8.76
C THR A 97 -1.35 -25.23 -8.28
N GLN A 98 -0.37 -25.18 -7.38
CA GLN A 98 0.26 -26.36 -6.81
C GLN A 98 -0.73 -27.22 -6.01
N ILE A 99 -1.60 -26.60 -5.18
CA ILE A 99 -2.61 -27.31 -4.40
C ILE A 99 -3.65 -27.96 -5.33
N ILE A 100 -4.17 -27.23 -6.31
CA ILE A 100 -5.17 -27.76 -7.24
C ILE A 100 -4.60 -28.90 -8.10
N GLN A 101 -3.36 -28.76 -8.56
CA GLN A 101 -2.69 -29.84 -9.28
C GLN A 101 -2.45 -31.08 -8.40
N GLY A 102 -2.03 -30.88 -7.14
CA GLY A 102 -1.89 -31.97 -6.17
C GLY A 102 -3.23 -32.68 -5.93
N TYR A 103 -4.32 -31.91 -5.77
CA TYR A 103 -5.67 -32.47 -5.63
C TYR A 103 -6.12 -33.22 -6.90
N ALA A 104 -5.90 -32.67 -8.08
CA ALA A 104 -6.21 -33.32 -9.34
C ALA A 104 -5.46 -34.66 -9.49
N GLN A 105 -4.19 -34.71 -9.09
CA GLN A 105 -3.40 -35.95 -9.08
C GLN A 105 -3.94 -36.98 -8.06
N SER A 106 -4.45 -36.54 -6.89
CA SER A 106 -5.02 -37.45 -5.89
C SER A 106 -6.32 -38.10 -6.35
N LEU A 107 -7.10 -37.40 -7.19
CA LEU A 107 -8.35 -37.92 -7.75
C LEU A 107 -8.12 -38.95 -8.87
N ALA A 108 -6.92 -39.02 -9.38
CA ALA A 108 -6.68 -39.75 -10.62
C ALA A 108 -5.93 -41.07 -10.42
N GLY A 109 -6.62 -42.12 -10.56
CA GLY A 109 -6.15 -43.16 -11.47
C GLY A 109 -6.24 -42.78 -12.97
N THR A 110 -6.69 -41.57 -13.32
CA THR A 110 -6.84 -41.09 -14.71
C THR A 110 -7.01 -39.57 -14.70
N ASP A 111 -6.22 -38.85 -15.47
CA ASP A 111 -6.12 -37.42 -15.69
C ASP A 111 -7.44 -36.61 -15.64
N PRO A 112 -7.98 -36.15 -14.54
CA PRO A 112 -9.01 -35.13 -14.57
C PRO A 112 -8.31 -33.81 -14.84
N LYS A 113 -8.52 -33.23 -16.01
CA LYS A 113 -8.06 -31.87 -16.32
C LYS A 113 -8.86 -30.90 -15.47
N VAL A 114 -8.30 -30.49 -14.32
CA VAL A 114 -8.81 -29.32 -13.60
C VAL A 114 -8.05 -28.11 -14.13
N GLU A 115 -8.73 -27.29 -14.90
CA GLU A 115 -8.17 -26.07 -15.46
C GLU A 115 -8.38 -24.92 -14.46
N ILE A 116 -7.36 -24.10 -14.28
CA ILE A 116 -7.43 -22.92 -13.43
C ILE A 116 -7.63 -21.72 -14.33
N VAL A 117 -8.79 -21.08 -14.23
CA VAL A 117 -9.07 -19.83 -14.92
C VAL A 117 -8.76 -18.68 -13.96
N THR A 118 -7.62 -18.03 -14.13
CA THR A 118 -7.21 -16.89 -13.31
C THR A 118 -7.88 -15.62 -13.82
N ARG A 119 -8.56 -14.91 -12.93
CA ARG A 119 -9.14 -13.60 -13.20
C ARG A 119 -8.61 -12.58 -12.17
N ASN A 120 -7.82 -11.65 -12.67
CA ASN A 120 -7.27 -10.60 -11.81
C ASN A 120 -8.21 -9.41 -11.79
N TRP A 121 -8.67 -9.01 -10.60
CA TRP A 121 -9.47 -7.80 -10.45
C TRP A 121 -8.56 -6.59 -10.31
N PHE A 122 -9.01 -5.44 -10.82
CA PHE A 122 -8.36 -4.12 -10.77
C PHE A 122 -7.06 -3.97 -11.60
N ASN A 123 -6.39 -5.07 -11.91
CA ASN A 123 -5.23 -5.12 -12.81
C ASN A 123 -5.27 -6.43 -13.57
N ILE A 124 -6.02 -6.46 -14.68
CA ILE A 124 -6.37 -7.67 -15.44
C ILE A 124 -5.12 -8.43 -15.90
N ASN A 125 -4.08 -7.72 -16.29
CA ASN A 125 -2.84 -8.30 -16.81
C ASN A 125 -1.77 -8.51 -15.72
N LEU A 126 -2.07 -8.26 -14.43
CA LEU A 126 -1.08 -8.17 -13.36
C LEU A 126 0.12 -7.28 -13.76
N ASP A 127 -0.18 -6.17 -14.44
CA ASP A 127 0.87 -5.29 -14.96
C ASP A 127 1.52 -4.55 -13.78
N TYR A 128 2.70 -5.03 -13.42
CA TYR A 128 3.53 -4.45 -12.34
C TYR A 128 3.84 -2.96 -12.60
N LYS A 129 3.78 -2.53 -13.85
CA LYS A 129 4.00 -1.16 -14.29
C LYS A 129 3.10 -0.16 -13.55
N TYR A 130 1.79 -0.40 -13.49
CA TYR A 130 0.85 0.54 -12.85
C TYR A 130 1.00 0.58 -11.33
N TYR A 131 1.22 -0.58 -10.71
CA TYR A 131 1.50 -0.67 -9.29
C TYR A 131 2.78 0.08 -8.91
N SER A 132 3.86 -0.12 -9.69
CA SER A 132 5.14 0.52 -9.44
C SER A 132 5.10 2.03 -9.69
N LEU A 133 4.38 2.50 -10.71
CA LEU A 133 4.24 3.93 -11.01
C LEU A 133 3.61 4.69 -9.83
N VAL A 134 2.48 4.20 -9.28
CA VAL A 134 1.84 4.85 -8.12
C VAL A 134 2.77 4.87 -6.91
N SER A 135 3.47 3.76 -6.67
CA SER A 135 4.39 3.66 -5.54
C SER A 135 5.62 4.54 -5.71
N LEU A 136 6.18 4.63 -6.92
CA LEU A 136 7.30 5.52 -7.24
C LEU A 136 6.91 6.99 -7.10
N MET A 137 5.71 7.39 -7.54
CA MET A 137 5.21 8.75 -7.31
C MET A 137 5.20 9.08 -5.81
N ALA A 138 4.66 8.20 -4.98
CA ALA A 138 4.63 8.38 -3.52
C ALA A 138 6.03 8.46 -2.91
N LEU A 139 6.97 7.63 -3.37
CA LEU A 139 8.34 7.62 -2.87
C LEU A 139 9.11 8.88 -3.25
N ILE A 140 9.00 9.32 -4.50
CA ILE A 140 9.73 10.50 -4.99
C ILE A 140 9.18 11.76 -4.32
N SER A 141 7.86 11.90 -4.20
CA SER A 141 7.26 13.04 -3.49
C SER A 141 7.67 13.08 -2.02
N MET A 142 7.75 11.91 -1.35
CA MET A 142 8.29 11.78 0.00
C MET A 142 9.73 12.28 0.09
N VAL A 143 10.62 11.82 -0.80
CA VAL A 143 12.05 12.23 -0.81
C VAL A 143 12.17 13.73 -0.95
N ILE A 144 11.43 14.32 -1.88
CA ILE A 144 11.48 15.75 -2.18
C ILE A 144 10.95 16.55 -0.99
N ALA A 145 9.80 16.17 -0.41
CA ALA A 145 9.24 16.85 0.75
C ALA A 145 10.21 16.83 1.94
N LEU A 146 10.79 15.67 2.25
CA LEU A 146 11.75 15.50 3.34
C LEU A 146 13.04 16.29 3.10
N LEU A 147 13.63 16.22 1.89
CA LEU A 147 14.87 16.93 1.59
C LEU A 147 14.69 18.44 1.61
N LEU A 148 13.67 18.98 0.96
CA LEU A 148 13.43 20.41 0.91
C LEU A 148 13.23 21.00 2.31
N THR A 149 12.45 20.32 3.15
CA THR A 149 12.17 20.80 4.51
C THR A 149 13.35 20.60 5.46
N SER A 150 14.03 19.45 5.38
CA SER A 150 15.15 19.17 6.27
C SER A 150 16.36 20.08 5.98
N LEU A 151 16.61 20.45 4.74
CA LEU A 151 17.68 21.35 4.37
C LEU A 151 17.36 22.83 4.69
N SER A 152 16.09 23.18 4.80
CA SER A 152 15.65 24.58 4.92
C SER A 152 16.24 25.31 6.13
N ILE A 153 16.16 24.73 7.34
CA ILE A 153 16.71 25.33 8.57
C ILE A 153 18.19 24.95 8.76
N ALA A 154 18.57 23.72 8.39
CA ALA A 154 19.94 23.24 8.51
C ALA A 154 20.92 24.11 7.71
N ARG A 155 20.53 24.56 6.50
CA ARG A 155 21.33 25.47 5.68
C ARG A 155 21.55 26.82 6.35
N GLU A 156 20.54 27.40 6.97
CA GLU A 156 20.67 28.68 7.63
C GLU A 156 21.59 28.61 8.85
N LYS A 157 21.53 27.51 9.60
CA LYS A 157 22.46 27.27 10.71
C LYS A 157 23.90 27.12 10.22
N GLU A 158 24.11 26.42 9.09
CA GLU A 158 25.45 26.22 8.53
C GLU A 158 26.07 27.49 7.97
N VAL A 159 25.26 28.34 7.35
CA VAL A 159 25.70 29.64 6.78
C VAL A 159 25.78 30.73 7.87
N GLY A 160 25.20 30.51 9.06
CA GLY A 160 25.22 31.48 10.17
C GLY A 160 24.14 32.56 10.05
N THR A 161 23.17 32.39 9.16
CA THR A 161 22.03 33.34 9.02
C THR A 161 20.88 33.04 9.97
N PHE A 162 20.96 31.93 10.71
CA PHE A 162 19.90 31.50 11.62
C PHE A 162 19.70 32.52 12.78
N ASP A 163 20.76 33.12 13.28
CA ASP A 163 20.69 34.13 14.36
C ASP A 163 19.95 35.38 13.88
N GLN A 164 20.03 35.72 12.59
CA GLN A 164 19.27 36.85 12.03
C GLN A 164 17.76 36.58 11.99
N LEU A 165 17.36 35.32 11.82
CA LEU A 165 15.96 34.91 11.92
C LEU A 165 15.43 35.02 13.37
N ILE A 166 16.26 34.70 14.35
CA ILE A 166 15.88 34.77 15.77
C ILE A 166 15.63 36.25 16.20
N VAL A 167 16.42 37.17 15.69
CA VAL A 167 16.29 38.61 16.01
C VAL A 167 15.16 39.27 15.20
N SER A 168 14.60 38.58 14.18
CA SER A 168 13.50 39.12 13.40
C SER A 168 12.21 39.25 14.23
N PRO A 169 11.31 40.18 13.90
CA PRO A 169 10.04 40.36 14.62
C PRO A 169 9.01 39.25 14.32
N LEU A 170 9.44 38.12 13.71
CA LEU A 170 8.58 37.00 13.34
C LEU A 170 8.44 36.01 14.50
N SER A 171 7.24 35.50 14.68
CA SER A 171 6.99 34.40 15.61
C SER A 171 7.57 33.07 15.06
N SER A 172 7.91 32.15 15.99
CA SER A 172 8.41 30.81 15.62
C SER A 172 7.49 30.07 14.63
N THR A 173 6.18 30.27 14.76
CA THR A 173 5.18 29.68 13.87
C THR A 173 5.19 30.28 12.46
N GLU A 174 5.37 31.60 12.35
CA GLU A 174 5.48 32.28 11.05
C GLU A 174 6.74 31.84 10.29
N ILE A 175 7.85 31.68 10.98
CA ILE A 175 9.10 31.17 10.40
C ILE A 175 8.88 29.73 9.89
N LEU A 176 8.27 28.85 10.70
CA LEU A 176 8.00 27.47 10.31
C LEU A 176 7.04 27.39 9.11
N ILE A 177 5.96 28.17 9.10
CA ILE A 177 5.02 28.21 7.97
C ILE A 177 5.74 28.71 6.70
N GLY A 178 6.55 29.77 6.83
CA GLY A 178 7.34 30.30 5.71
C GLY A 178 8.32 29.27 5.12
N LYS A 179 8.79 28.30 5.93
CA LYS A 179 9.65 27.21 5.47
C LYS A 179 8.88 25.98 4.96
N ALA A 180 7.75 25.69 5.61
CA ALA A 180 6.91 24.54 5.26
C ALA A 180 6.16 24.72 3.94
N VAL A 181 5.51 25.89 3.75
CA VAL A 181 4.61 26.13 2.61
C VAL A 181 5.30 26.01 1.25
N PRO A 182 6.48 26.62 1.00
CA PRO A 182 7.15 26.46 -0.30
C PRO A 182 7.53 25.01 -0.59
N ALA A 183 8.05 24.28 0.42
CA ALA A 183 8.42 22.89 0.27
C ALA A 183 7.20 21.99 -0.01
N GLN A 184 6.10 22.23 0.70
CA GLN A 184 4.82 21.55 0.51
C GLN A 184 4.29 21.75 -0.92
N LEU A 185 4.24 23.00 -1.39
CA LEU A 185 3.72 23.33 -2.73
C LEU A 185 4.60 22.75 -3.82
N LEU A 186 5.93 22.79 -3.68
CA LEU A 186 6.85 22.22 -4.66
C LEU A 186 6.72 20.69 -4.72
N ALA A 187 6.66 20.00 -3.59
CA ALA A 187 6.49 18.56 -3.55
C ALA A 187 5.13 18.17 -4.19
N TRP A 188 4.07 18.87 -3.85
CA TRP A 188 2.73 18.64 -4.39
C TRP A 188 2.65 18.89 -5.90
N LEU A 189 3.27 19.98 -6.40
CA LEU A 189 3.37 20.27 -7.83
C LEU A 189 4.12 19.15 -8.58
N LEU A 190 5.22 18.64 -7.99
CA LEU A 190 5.97 17.55 -8.59
C LEU A 190 5.18 16.24 -8.64
N THR A 191 4.35 15.94 -7.63
CA THR A 191 3.42 14.81 -7.70
C THR A 191 2.45 14.96 -8.87
N MET A 192 1.91 16.15 -9.09
CA MET A 192 1.03 16.43 -10.24
C MET A 192 1.75 16.22 -11.58
N VAL A 193 2.98 16.71 -11.70
CA VAL A 193 3.80 16.52 -12.90
C VAL A 193 4.07 15.04 -13.15
N MET A 194 4.43 14.29 -12.12
CA MET A 194 4.66 12.84 -12.23
C MET A 194 3.39 12.09 -12.62
N LEU A 195 2.24 12.49 -12.07
CA LEU A 195 0.95 11.91 -12.46
C LEU A 195 0.63 12.21 -13.92
N ALA A 196 0.84 13.45 -14.39
CA ALA A 196 0.65 13.84 -15.79
C ALA A 196 1.55 13.01 -16.72
N ILE A 197 2.83 12.84 -16.36
CA ILE A 197 3.76 11.97 -17.10
C ILE A 197 3.25 10.52 -17.10
N SER A 198 2.77 10.01 -15.99
CA SER A 198 2.24 8.65 -15.88
C SER A 198 1.03 8.43 -16.81
N VAL A 199 0.14 9.39 -16.89
CA VAL A 199 -1.04 9.32 -17.76
C VAL A 199 -0.65 9.44 -19.24
N TRP A 200 0.22 10.39 -19.60
CA TRP A 200 0.54 10.68 -21.00
C TRP A 200 1.53 9.72 -21.65
N PHE A 201 2.57 9.28 -20.89
CA PHE A 201 3.62 8.42 -21.45
C PHE A 201 3.42 6.94 -21.14
N PHE A 202 2.70 6.62 -20.09
CA PHE A 202 2.54 5.24 -19.65
C PHE A 202 1.11 4.71 -19.80
N ASP A 203 0.20 5.51 -20.38
CA ASP A 203 -1.22 5.17 -20.54
C ASP A 203 -1.86 4.70 -19.23
N PHE A 204 -1.52 5.42 -18.12
CA PHE A 204 -1.98 5.04 -16.80
C PHE A 204 -3.51 5.22 -16.68
N PRO A 205 -4.29 4.16 -16.36
CA PRO A 205 -5.72 4.25 -16.22
C PRO A 205 -6.08 5.01 -14.94
N LEU A 206 -6.68 6.20 -15.06
CA LEU A 206 -7.26 6.91 -13.93
C LEU A 206 -8.66 6.35 -13.68
N ALA A 207 -8.79 5.42 -12.70
CA ALA A 207 -10.08 4.83 -12.38
C ALA A 207 -10.94 5.73 -11.48
N GLY A 208 -10.32 6.43 -10.54
CA GLY A 208 -11.03 7.20 -9.52
C GLY A 208 -10.81 8.72 -9.61
N SER A 209 -11.30 9.43 -8.58
CA SER A 209 -11.28 10.89 -8.51
C SER A 209 -9.87 11.45 -8.30
N LEU A 210 -9.38 12.21 -9.28
CA LEU A 210 -8.13 12.95 -9.19
C LEU A 210 -8.10 13.91 -7.98
N PHE A 211 -9.23 14.55 -7.69
CA PHE A 211 -9.32 15.49 -6.57
C PHE A 211 -9.09 14.80 -5.22
N VAL A 212 -9.66 13.61 -5.04
CA VAL A 212 -9.49 12.81 -3.81
C VAL A 212 -8.03 12.39 -3.64
N PHE A 213 -7.38 11.95 -4.73
CA PHE A 213 -5.97 11.61 -4.72
C PHE A 213 -5.09 12.82 -4.33
N LEU A 214 -5.30 13.98 -4.97
CA LEU A 214 -4.51 15.19 -4.71
C LEU A 214 -4.73 15.74 -3.29
N ALA A 215 -5.93 15.62 -2.74
CA ALA A 215 -6.21 16.00 -1.37
C ALA A 215 -5.51 15.05 -0.38
N ALA A 216 -5.52 13.75 -0.63
CA ALA A 216 -4.81 12.77 0.20
C ALA A 216 -3.28 12.94 0.12
N ASP A 217 -2.74 13.20 -1.08
CA ASP A 217 -1.33 13.52 -1.29
C ASP A 217 -0.92 14.76 -0.51
N PHE A 218 -1.73 15.82 -0.57
CA PHE A 218 -1.47 17.05 0.18
C PHE A 218 -1.36 16.78 1.69
N VAL A 219 -2.25 15.96 2.26
CA VAL A 219 -2.21 15.59 3.69
C VAL A 219 -0.98 14.71 4.01
N ALA A 220 -0.64 13.78 3.11
CA ALA A 220 0.55 12.94 3.26
C ALA A 220 1.84 13.77 3.27
N LEU A 221 1.93 14.72 2.34
CA LEU A 221 3.07 15.62 2.26
C LEU A 221 3.17 16.51 3.50
N LEU A 222 2.05 16.97 4.10
CA LEU A 222 2.08 17.70 5.38
C LEU A 222 2.71 16.87 6.51
N ALA A 223 2.40 15.57 6.59
CA ALA A 223 3.03 14.70 7.58
C ALA A 223 4.54 14.61 7.36
N LEU A 224 4.99 14.48 6.12
CA LEU A 224 6.40 14.37 5.74
C LEU A 224 7.16 15.70 5.93
N VAL A 225 6.52 16.82 5.61
CA VAL A 225 7.04 18.17 5.88
C VAL A 225 7.29 18.36 7.39
N GLY A 226 6.35 17.91 8.23
CA GLY A 226 6.52 17.93 9.68
C GLY A 226 7.74 17.13 10.14
N VAL A 227 7.93 15.92 9.61
CA VAL A 227 9.13 15.10 9.89
C VAL A 227 10.41 15.78 9.41
N GLY A 228 10.42 16.35 8.19
CA GLY A 228 11.57 17.04 7.64
C GLY A 228 11.97 18.27 8.46
N LEU A 229 11.01 19.09 8.92
CA LEU A 229 11.24 20.21 9.81
C LEU A 229 11.78 19.76 11.18
N PHE A 230 11.25 18.67 11.72
CA PHE A 230 11.76 18.08 12.97
C PHE A 230 13.24 17.68 12.81
N ILE A 231 13.59 16.94 11.75
CA ILE A 231 14.98 16.55 11.44
C ILE A 231 15.86 17.82 11.31
N SER A 232 15.41 18.82 10.56
CA SER A 232 16.11 20.07 10.33
C SER A 232 16.40 20.83 11.64
N SER A 233 15.45 20.80 12.56
CA SER A 233 15.62 21.45 13.87
C SER A 233 16.74 20.84 14.70
N LEU A 234 16.98 19.52 14.57
CA LEU A 234 18.01 18.79 15.29
C LEU A 234 19.41 18.95 14.69
N CYS A 235 19.49 19.17 13.38
CA CYS A 235 20.73 19.21 12.63
C CYS A 235 21.38 20.60 12.67
N ARG A 236 22.71 20.65 12.58
CA ARG A 236 23.51 21.87 12.48
C ARG A 236 24.07 22.10 11.06
N THR A 237 24.20 21.04 10.27
CA THR A 237 24.75 21.09 8.92
C THR A 237 23.80 20.40 7.93
N GLN A 238 23.90 20.75 6.65
CA GLN A 238 23.13 20.12 5.58
C GLN A 238 23.44 18.62 5.47
N GLN A 239 24.71 18.23 5.67
CA GLN A 239 25.09 16.81 5.64
C GLN A 239 24.37 16.00 6.73
N GLN A 240 24.29 16.52 7.95
CA GLN A 240 23.53 15.88 9.03
C GLN A 240 22.05 15.76 8.69
N ALA A 241 21.46 16.79 8.08
CA ALA A 241 20.06 16.79 7.67
C ALA A 241 19.79 15.71 6.61
N ILE A 242 20.65 15.59 5.60
CA ILE A 242 20.56 14.55 4.56
C ILE A 242 20.65 13.15 5.20
N LEU A 243 21.63 12.90 6.07
CA LEU A 243 21.76 11.64 6.79
C LEU A 243 20.51 11.33 7.65
N GLY A 244 19.96 12.35 8.33
CA GLY A 244 18.73 12.22 9.11
C GLY A 244 17.54 11.84 8.25
N VAL A 245 17.40 12.43 7.05
CA VAL A 245 16.36 12.06 6.08
C VAL A 245 16.49 10.60 5.66
N PHE A 246 17.67 10.15 5.27
CA PHE A 246 17.86 8.75 4.87
C PHE A 246 17.62 7.77 6.02
N THR A 247 18.03 8.14 7.24
CA THR A 247 17.79 7.33 8.45
C THR A 247 16.30 7.14 8.72
N PHE A 248 15.47 8.15 8.47
CA PHE A 248 14.01 8.04 8.55
C PHE A 248 13.41 7.32 7.34
N GLN A 249 13.86 7.67 6.12
CA GLN A 249 13.27 7.20 4.87
C GLN A 249 13.39 5.69 4.69
N MET A 250 14.55 5.10 4.98
CA MET A 250 14.78 3.66 4.78
C MET A 250 13.80 2.80 5.58
N PRO A 251 13.63 2.97 6.91
CA PRO A 251 12.60 2.25 7.65
C PRO A 251 11.18 2.58 7.17
N ALA A 252 10.89 3.84 6.83
CA ALA A 252 9.57 4.23 6.35
C ALA A 252 9.18 3.50 5.06
N VAL A 253 10.09 3.37 4.10
CA VAL A 253 9.85 2.63 2.86
C VAL A 253 9.66 1.14 3.13
N LEU A 254 10.51 0.52 3.97
CA LEU A 254 10.41 -0.90 4.33
C LEU A 254 9.08 -1.22 5.03
N LEU A 255 8.64 -0.34 5.94
CA LEU A 255 7.41 -0.49 6.73
C LEU A 255 6.16 0.06 6.05
N SER A 256 6.24 0.48 4.79
CA SER A 256 5.11 1.07 4.06
C SER A 256 4.17 0.04 3.41
N GLY A 257 4.62 -1.22 3.29
CA GLY A 257 3.91 -2.23 2.48
C GLY A 257 4.21 -2.14 0.98
N PHE A 258 5.20 -1.32 0.57
CA PHE A 258 5.63 -1.24 -0.84
C PHE A 258 6.51 -2.42 -1.24
N ILE A 259 7.58 -2.70 -0.46
CA ILE A 259 8.57 -3.74 -0.79
C ILE A 259 8.05 -5.12 -0.37
N SER A 260 7.45 -5.22 0.82
CA SER A 260 6.91 -6.45 1.37
C SER A 260 5.53 -6.20 1.96
N PRO A 261 4.56 -7.10 1.78
CA PRO A 261 3.26 -7.01 2.43
C PRO A 261 3.43 -6.88 3.96
N ILE A 262 2.60 -6.02 4.57
CA ILE A 262 2.67 -5.77 6.02
C ILE A 262 2.35 -7.05 6.79
N ASP A 263 1.45 -7.88 6.28
CA ASP A 263 1.00 -9.14 6.90
C ASP A 263 2.14 -10.17 7.05
N ASN A 264 3.19 -10.05 6.23
CA ASN A 264 4.39 -10.91 6.31
C ASN A 264 5.43 -10.42 7.33
N MET A 265 5.17 -9.30 7.99
CA MET A 265 6.09 -8.74 8.97
C MET A 265 5.80 -9.33 10.36
N PRO A 266 6.82 -9.44 11.25
CA PRO A 266 6.58 -9.72 12.66
C PRO A 266 5.57 -8.76 13.28
N VAL A 267 4.74 -9.24 14.20
CA VAL A 267 3.63 -8.48 14.81
C VAL A 267 4.08 -7.10 15.36
N LEU A 268 5.27 -7.06 15.98
CA LEU A 268 5.85 -5.81 16.48
C LEU A 268 6.04 -4.77 15.36
N LEU A 269 6.56 -5.19 14.20
CA LEU A 269 6.76 -4.31 13.06
C LEU A 269 5.43 -3.87 12.44
N GLN A 270 4.41 -4.74 12.42
CA GLN A 270 3.07 -4.37 11.96
C GLN A 270 2.50 -3.21 12.79
N TYR A 271 2.67 -3.20 14.12
CA TYR A 271 2.26 -2.06 14.95
C TYR A 271 3.06 -0.79 14.65
N LEU A 272 4.37 -0.90 14.39
CA LEU A 272 5.19 0.26 14.02
C LEU A 272 4.77 0.88 12.68
N THR A 273 4.22 0.08 11.76
CA THR A 273 3.74 0.62 10.48
C THR A 273 2.58 1.63 10.64
N TYR A 274 1.83 1.60 11.75
CA TYR A 274 0.77 2.58 12.01
C TYR A 274 1.28 4.00 12.25
N LEU A 275 2.56 4.16 12.60
CA LEU A 275 3.20 5.48 12.73
C LEU A 275 3.73 6.02 11.39
N ASN A 276 3.67 5.21 10.34
CA ASN A 276 4.24 5.54 9.04
C ASN A 276 3.19 6.20 8.12
N PRO A 277 3.34 7.48 7.76
CA PRO A 277 2.41 8.16 6.87
C PRO A 277 2.36 7.53 5.47
N LEU A 278 3.49 6.98 4.99
CA LEU A 278 3.59 6.37 3.66
C LEU A 278 2.69 5.13 3.52
N ARG A 279 2.47 4.36 4.60
CA ARG A 279 1.55 3.23 4.63
C ARG A 279 0.14 3.64 4.19
N PHE A 280 -0.43 4.62 4.88
CA PHE A 280 -1.80 5.07 4.63
C PHE A 280 -1.94 5.74 3.27
N PHE A 281 -0.94 6.55 2.90
CA PHE A 281 -0.95 7.20 1.60
C PHE A 281 -0.90 6.20 0.44
N LEU A 282 -0.06 5.16 0.51
CA LEU A 282 0.00 4.13 -0.53
C LEU A 282 -1.31 3.36 -0.69
N VAL A 283 -2.02 3.08 0.42
CA VAL A 283 -3.35 2.44 0.38
C VAL A 283 -4.34 3.34 -0.35
N ILE A 284 -4.38 4.63 0.00
CA ILE A 284 -5.28 5.61 -0.66
C ILE A 284 -4.90 5.77 -2.14
N ALA A 285 -3.62 6.01 -2.42
CA ALA A 285 -3.15 6.28 -3.78
C ALA A 285 -3.46 5.11 -4.73
N LYS A 286 -3.14 3.88 -4.33
CA LYS A 286 -3.47 2.68 -5.11
C LYS A 286 -4.97 2.44 -5.19
N GLY A 287 -5.68 2.62 -4.07
CA GLY A 287 -7.13 2.43 -4.02
C GLY A 287 -7.88 3.41 -4.90
N VAL A 288 -7.53 4.69 -4.87
CA VAL A 288 -8.19 5.73 -5.67
C VAL A 288 -7.79 5.64 -7.14
N LEU A 289 -6.49 5.62 -7.44
CA LEU A 289 -6.02 5.70 -8.83
C LEU A 289 -6.31 4.43 -9.65
N LEU A 290 -6.25 3.24 -9.03
CA LEU A 290 -6.42 1.97 -9.74
C LEU A 290 -7.83 1.36 -9.63
N LYS A 291 -8.65 1.79 -8.63
CA LYS A 291 -9.87 1.05 -8.26
C LYS A 291 -11.11 1.92 -8.09
N ASP A 292 -11.00 3.25 -8.05
CA ASP A 292 -12.10 4.15 -7.63
C ASP A 292 -12.65 3.78 -6.23
N MET A 293 -11.73 3.73 -5.25
CA MET A 293 -12.06 3.35 -3.87
C MET A 293 -13.16 4.25 -3.30
N ALA A 294 -14.20 3.64 -2.72
CA ALA A 294 -15.31 4.36 -2.13
C ALA A 294 -14.86 5.27 -0.96
N MET A 295 -15.48 6.46 -0.86
CA MET A 295 -15.10 7.53 0.08
C MET A 295 -14.99 7.08 1.56
N PRO A 296 -15.86 6.21 2.10
CA PRO A 296 -15.72 5.74 3.48
C PRO A 296 -14.37 5.06 3.76
N TYR A 297 -13.86 4.28 2.80
CA TYR A 297 -12.56 3.60 2.94
C TYR A 297 -11.37 4.55 2.77
N VAL A 298 -11.52 5.58 1.91
CA VAL A 298 -10.54 6.67 1.82
C VAL A 298 -10.43 7.38 3.15
N LEU A 299 -11.56 7.74 3.78
CA LEU A 299 -11.59 8.43 5.06
C LEU A 299 -10.98 7.60 6.19
N LEU A 300 -11.19 6.27 6.19
CA LEU A 300 -10.60 5.36 7.18
C LEU A 300 -9.06 5.44 7.21
N ASN A 301 -8.43 5.69 6.06
CA ASN A 301 -6.98 5.84 5.93
C ASN A 301 -6.53 7.31 6.01
N LEU A 302 -7.37 8.24 5.61
CA LEU A 302 -7.06 9.67 5.63
C LEU A 302 -7.04 10.23 7.06
N ILE A 303 -7.92 9.74 7.95
CA ILE A 303 -7.98 10.18 9.35
C ILE A 303 -6.66 9.88 10.09
N PRO A 304 -6.13 8.64 10.12
CA PRO A 304 -4.83 8.37 10.73
C PRO A 304 -3.70 9.20 10.10
N LEU A 305 -3.73 9.37 8.78
CA LEU A 305 -2.74 10.18 8.06
C LEU A 305 -2.77 11.65 8.51
N ALA A 306 -3.95 12.24 8.65
CA ALA A 306 -4.13 13.61 9.14
C ALA A 306 -3.68 13.76 10.62
N LEU A 307 -3.94 12.75 11.45
CA LEU A 307 -3.46 12.72 12.83
C LEU A 307 -1.93 12.68 12.90
N ILE A 308 -1.29 11.89 12.05
CA ILE A 308 0.18 11.84 11.95
C ILE A 308 0.70 13.22 11.49
N ALA A 309 0.05 13.84 10.50
CA ALA A 309 0.45 15.17 10.03
C ALA A 309 0.35 16.22 11.15
N ALA A 310 -0.75 16.24 11.89
CA ALA A 310 -0.91 17.13 13.04
C ALA A 310 0.13 16.89 14.13
N LEU A 311 0.43 15.62 14.42
CA LEU A 311 1.43 15.22 15.41
C LEU A 311 2.84 15.67 15.00
N THR A 312 3.26 15.36 13.77
CA THR A 312 4.61 15.68 13.28
C THR A 312 4.84 17.19 13.20
N LEU A 313 3.85 17.96 12.71
CA LEU A 313 3.92 19.41 12.67
C LEU A 313 3.96 20.02 14.09
N SER A 314 3.19 19.49 15.03
CA SER A 314 3.19 19.93 16.42
C SER A 314 4.54 19.69 17.11
N ILE A 315 5.12 18.49 16.90
CA ILE A 315 6.46 18.15 17.42
C ILE A 315 7.53 19.08 16.80
N ALA A 316 7.46 19.30 15.48
CA ALA A 316 8.38 20.20 14.79
C ALA A 316 8.28 21.62 15.35
N GLY A 317 7.05 22.12 15.54
CA GLY A 317 6.79 23.44 16.13
C GLY A 317 7.32 23.58 17.56
N TRP A 318 7.04 22.59 18.39
CA TRP A 318 7.55 22.56 19.78
C TRP A 318 9.08 22.49 19.83
N THR A 319 9.70 21.62 19.06
CA THR A 319 11.17 21.47 19.02
C THR A 319 11.84 22.73 18.49
N PHE A 320 11.24 23.40 17.51
CA PHE A 320 11.76 24.64 16.98
C PHE A 320 11.67 25.77 18.02
N LYS A 321 10.52 25.91 18.68
CA LYS A 321 10.31 26.90 19.72
C LYS A 321 11.30 26.72 20.89
N SER A 322 11.50 25.49 21.38
CA SER A 322 12.43 25.20 22.49
C SER A 322 13.91 25.46 22.16
N LYS A 323 14.26 25.70 20.91
CA LYS A 323 15.63 26.04 20.46
C LYS A 323 15.81 27.53 20.19
N LEU A 324 14.72 28.29 20.18
CA LEU A 324 14.72 29.74 20.08
C LEU A 324 14.74 30.43 21.47
N GLU A 325 14.22 29.72 22.48
CA GLU A 325 14.30 30.07 23.90
C GLU A 325 15.61 29.55 24.52
#